data_c572ba9025f61108e91f0383acb30203
#
_entry.id   c572ba9025f61108e91f0383acb30203
#
_cell.length_a   1.000
_cell.length_b   1.000
_cell.length_c   1.000
_cell.angle_alpha   90.00
_cell.angle_beta   90.00
_cell.angle_gamma   90.00
#
_symmetry.space_group_name_H-M   'P 1'
#
loop_
_entity.id
_entity.type
_entity.pdbx_description
1 polymer ?
#
loop_
_entity_poly.entity_id
_entity_poly.type
_entity_poly.pdbx_seq_one_letter_code
_entity_poly.pdbx_strand_id
1 'polypeptide(L)'
;MAGRRSKPTMLKLVTGNPGKRALNKREPKPRRLIPSCPAHLSDASKVAWGQLCVILDRMRVLTEADALALERLCDCYADILESREAIALHGRTYETFGPAGRLIKGNPAVTQLRAADSQFKAYLIEFGLTPAARSKVNEEPDGDEGKDPLQQYFG
;
A
#
# COMPACT_ATOMS: atom_id res chain seq x y z
N MET A 1 -22.26 -14.41 -0.23
CA MET A 1 -21.93 -13.06 0.30
C MET A 1 -20.60 -13.15 1.05
N ALA A 2 -19.56 -12.46 0.59
CA ALA A 2 -18.29 -12.42 1.30
C ALA A 2 -18.48 -11.58 2.59
N GLY A 3 -18.30 -12.17 3.76
CA GLY A 3 -18.38 -11.51 5.05
C GLY A 3 -17.26 -10.47 5.20
N ARG A 4 -17.45 -9.49 6.10
CA ARG A 4 -16.41 -8.50 6.45
C ARG A 4 -15.14 -9.23 6.92
N ARG A 5 -13.97 -8.84 6.38
CA ARG A 5 -12.67 -9.38 6.80
C ARG A 5 -12.50 -9.28 8.33
N SER A 6 -11.96 -10.34 8.94
CA SER A 6 -11.71 -10.35 10.38
C SER A 6 -10.65 -9.31 10.74
N LYS A 7 -10.86 -8.60 11.84
CA LYS A 7 -9.84 -7.68 12.36
C LYS A 7 -8.68 -8.48 12.96
N PRO A 8 -7.41 -8.05 12.78
CA PRO A 8 -6.26 -8.63 13.47
C PRO A 8 -6.45 -8.68 14.99
N THR A 9 -5.83 -9.68 15.62
CA THR A 9 -5.98 -9.90 17.08
C THR A 9 -5.51 -8.71 17.89
N MET A 10 -4.39 -8.08 17.51
CA MET A 10 -3.89 -6.87 18.17
C MET A 10 -4.89 -5.74 18.12
N LEU A 11 -5.52 -5.51 16.96
CA LEU A 11 -6.55 -4.47 16.83
C LEU A 11 -7.78 -4.77 17.68
N LYS A 12 -8.13 -6.04 17.89
CA LYS A 12 -9.22 -6.44 18.80
C LYS A 12 -8.86 -6.12 20.26
N LEU A 13 -7.62 -6.38 20.67
CA LEU A 13 -7.13 -6.08 22.03
C LEU A 13 -7.18 -4.59 22.34
N VAL A 14 -6.62 -3.76 21.45
CA VAL A 14 -6.56 -2.30 21.64
C VAL A 14 -7.96 -1.66 21.64
N THR A 15 -8.89 -2.19 20.83
CA THR A 15 -10.28 -1.69 20.81
C THR A 15 -11.15 -2.31 21.93
N GLY A 16 -10.55 -3.02 22.90
CA GLY A 16 -11.28 -3.60 24.05
C GLY A 16 -12.15 -4.82 23.70
N ASN A 17 -12.04 -5.35 22.48
CA ASN A 17 -12.82 -6.51 22.02
C ASN A 17 -14.32 -6.45 22.39
N PRO A 18 -15.06 -5.40 22.00
CA PRO A 18 -16.43 -5.15 22.46
C PRO A 18 -17.40 -6.31 22.16
N GLY A 19 -17.08 -7.12 21.16
CA GLY A 19 -17.86 -8.31 20.83
C GLY A 19 -17.47 -9.58 21.61
N LYS A 20 -16.54 -9.50 22.59
CA LYS A 20 -16.02 -10.62 23.40
C LYS A 20 -15.68 -11.87 22.57
N ARG A 21 -15.27 -11.68 21.32
CA ARG A 21 -14.93 -12.82 20.42
C ARG A 21 -13.57 -13.39 20.80
N ALA A 22 -13.43 -14.72 20.68
CA ALA A 22 -12.17 -15.39 20.92
C ALA A 22 -11.02 -14.75 20.11
N LEU A 23 -9.89 -14.50 20.78
CA LEU A 23 -8.69 -13.97 20.17
C LEU A 23 -7.94 -15.11 19.49
N ASN A 24 -7.40 -14.85 18.28
CA ASN A 24 -6.57 -15.84 17.60
C ASN A 24 -5.17 -15.88 18.24
N LYS A 25 -4.94 -16.84 19.13
CA LYS A 25 -3.62 -17.03 19.78
C LYS A 25 -2.56 -17.61 18.83
N ARG A 26 -2.94 -18.04 17.62
CA ARG A 26 -2.05 -18.62 16.62
C ARG A 26 -1.86 -17.69 15.39
N GLU A 27 -2.13 -16.41 15.54
CA GLU A 27 -1.86 -15.44 14.50
C GLU A 27 -0.35 -15.38 14.23
N PRO A 28 0.10 -15.58 12.97
CA PRO A 28 1.52 -15.49 12.63
C PRO A 28 2.07 -14.12 12.97
N LYS A 29 3.25 -14.07 13.55
CA LYS A 29 4.02 -12.84 13.81
C LYS A 29 5.28 -12.88 12.94
N PRO A 30 5.23 -12.41 11.70
CA PRO A 30 6.40 -12.38 10.84
C PRO A 30 7.46 -11.43 11.43
N ARG A 31 8.73 -11.72 11.12
CA ARG A 31 9.85 -10.92 11.62
C ARG A 31 9.82 -9.54 10.96
N ARG A 32 10.07 -8.51 11.77
CA ARG A 32 10.29 -7.15 11.26
C ARG A 32 11.63 -7.13 10.55
N LEU A 33 11.58 -6.96 9.25
CA LEU A 33 12.75 -6.92 8.38
C LEU A 33 12.38 -6.13 7.13
N ILE A 34 13.26 -5.25 6.70
CA ILE A 34 13.15 -4.60 5.38
C ILE A 34 13.51 -5.66 4.33
N PRO A 35 12.57 -6.08 3.48
CA PRO A 35 12.86 -7.07 2.46
C PRO A 35 13.81 -6.52 1.40
N SER A 36 14.65 -7.39 0.85
CA SER A 36 15.54 -7.02 -0.27
C SER A 36 14.73 -6.69 -1.53
N CYS A 37 15.20 -5.68 -2.26
CA CYS A 37 14.55 -5.29 -3.52
C CYS A 37 14.71 -6.41 -4.56
N PRO A 38 13.61 -6.90 -5.16
CA PRO A 38 13.67 -7.90 -6.22
C PRO A 38 14.43 -7.40 -7.45
N ALA A 39 15.33 -8.23 -7.99
CA ALA A 39 16.19 -7.84 -9.10
C ALA A 39 15.41 -7.58 -10.41
N HIS A 40 14.28 -8.25 -10.58
CA HIS A 40 13.46 -8.19 -11.80
C HIS A 40 12.57 -6.93 -11.91
N LEU A 41 12.47 -6.13 -10.86
CA LEU A 41 11.70 -4.88 -10.89
C LEU A 41 12.28 -3.88 -11.92
N SER A 42 11.39 -3.09 -12.51
CA SER A 42 11.78 -1.95 -13.36
C SER A 42 12.53 -0.89 -12.53
N ASP A 43 13.28 -0.02 -13.18
CA ASP A 43 14.01 1.05 -12.47
C ASP A 43 13.06 1.98 -11.71
N ALA A 44 11.90 2.29 -12.29
CA ALA A 44 10.86 3.08 -11.61
C ALA A 44 10.31 2.36 -10.37
N SER A 45 10.05 1.04 -10.47
CA SER A 45 9.62 0.22 -9.33
C SER A 45 10.69 0.12 -8.25
N LYS A 46 11.98 0.03 -8.60
CA LYS A 46 13.10 0.01 -7.63
C LYS A 46 13.22 1.32 -6.87
N VAL A 47 13.05 2.47 -7.54
CA VAL A 47 13.04 3.77 -6.88
C VAL A 47 11.87 3.86 -5.90
N ALA A 48 10.67 3.46 -6.33
CA ALA A 48 9.49 3.41 -5.47
C ALA A 48 9.70 2.47 -4.26
N TRP A 49 10.33 1.30 -4.48
CA TRP A 49 10.68 0.35 -3.42
C TRP A 49 11.52 1.00 -2.32
N GLY A 50 12.60 1.69 -2.70
CA GLY A 50 13.47 2.36 -1.73
C GLY A 50 12.74 3.41 -0.90
N GLN A 51 11.90 4.24 -1.54
CA GLN A 51 11.11 5.27 -0.86
C GLN A 51 10.07 4.66 0.09
N LEU A 52 9.34 3.64 -0.37
CA LEU A 52 8.30 2.99 0.42
C LEU A 52 8.88 2.21 1.59
N CYS A 53 9.99 1.51 1.42
CA CYS A 53 10.68 0.83 2.51
C CYS A 53 11.03 1.81 3.64
N VAL A 54 11.57 2.98 3.34
CA VAL A 54 11.92 4.00 4.35
C VAL A 54 10.67 4.48 5.10
N ILE A 55 9.56 4.72 4.40
CA ILE A 55 8.32 5.19 5.02
C ILE A 55 7.71 4.10 5.91
N LEU A 56 7.59 2.87 5.38
CA LEU A 56 6.95 1.75 6.07
C LEU A 56 7.78 1.26 7.27
N ASP A 57 9.11 1.33 7.19
CA ASP A 57 9.99 1.02 8.30
C ASP A 57 9.84 2.04 9.43
N ARG A 58 9.81 3.34 9.10
CA ARG A 58 9.51 4.40 10.08
C ARG A 58 8.14 4.22 10.75
N MET A 59 7.15 3.74 9.99
CA MET A 59 5.83 3.41 10.52
C MET A 59 5.79 2.08 11.28
N ARG A 60 6.90 1.34 11.30
CA ARG A 60 7.03 0.03 11.97
C ARG A 60 6.01 -1.02 11.53
N VAL A 61 5.55 -0.94 10.29
CA VAL A 61 4.54 -1.87 9.73
C VAL A 61 5.14 -2.91 8.81
N LEU A 62 6.40 -2.75 8.38
CA LEU A 62 7.05 -3.61 7.39
C LEU A 62 7.60 -4.88 8.02
N THR A 63 7.29 -6.02 7.40
CA THR A 63 7.78 -7.34 7.78
C THR A 63 8.32 -8.10 6.58
N GLU A 64 9.03 -9.21 6.81
CA GLU A 64 9.51 -10.10 5.74
C GLU A 64 8.37 -10.70 4.89
N ALA A 65 7.17 -10.81 5.46
CA ALA A 65 6.00 -11.37 4.77
C ALA A 65 5.39 -10.39 3.75
N ASP A 66 5.73 -9.11 3.81
CA ASP A 66 5.11 -8.06 3.00
C ASP A 66 5.81 -7.85 1.66
N ALA A 67 6.91 -8.55 1.39
CA ALA A 67 7.73 -8.38 0.19
C ALA A 67 6.92 -8.39 -1.11
N LEU A 68 6.06 -9.41 -1.29
CA LEU A 68 5.26 -9.55 -2.51
C LEU A 68 4.16 -8.47 -2.63
N ALA A 69 3.57 -8.06 -1.52
CA ALA A 69 2.58 -6.98 -1.53
C ALA A 69 3.23 -5.63 -1.84
N LEU A 70 4.42 -5.39 -1.29
CA LEU A 70 5.22 -4.19 -1.56
C LEU A 70 5.68 -4.16 -3.03
N GLU A 71 6.08 -5.31 -3.60
CA GLU A 71 6.41 -5.44 -5.01
C GLU A 71 5.23 -4.98 -5.89
N ARG A 72 4.04 -5.51 -5.62
CA ARG A 72 2.83 -5.12 -6.36
C ARG A 72 2.49 -3.63 -6.22
N LEU A 73 2.71 -3.05 -5.05
CA LEU A 73 2.53 -1.61 -4.82
C LEU A 73 3.51 -0.80 -5.69
N CYS A 74 4.78 -1.21 -5.76
CA CYS A 74 5.80 -0.55 -6.57
C CYS A 74 5.51 -0.66 -8.07
N ASP A 75 5.07 -1.83 -8.54
CA ASP A 75 4.70 -2.04 -9.94
C ASP A 75 3.51 -1.17 -10.34
N CYS A 76 2.45 -1.13 -9.51
CA CYS A 76 1.33 -0.23 -9.77
C CYS A 76 1.76 1.24 -9.88
N TYR A 77 2.73 1.68 -9.08
CA TYR A 77 3.27 3.04 -9.18
C TYR A 77 4.03 3.26 -10.48
N ALA A 78 4.86 2.30 -10.90
CA ALA A 78 5.57 2.37 -12.18
C ALA A 78 4.58 2.40 -13.37
N ASP A 79 3.55 1.55 -13.36
CA ASP A 79 2.49 1.54 -14.38
C ASP A 79 1.76 2.88 -14.48
N ILE A 80 1.53 3.56 -13.33
CA ILE A 80 0.94 4.90 -13.29
C ILE A 80 1.86 5.91 -13.99
N LEU A 81 3.17 5.87 -13.72
CA LEU A 81 4.13 6.79 -14.33
C LEU A 81 4.21 6.58 -15.85
N GLU A 82 4.36 5.33 -16.28
CA GLU A 82 4.41 4.96 -17.70
C GLU A 82 3.13 5.37 -18.45
N SER A 83 1.98 5.07 -17.85
CA SER A 83 0.70 5.46 -18.45
C SER A 83 0.53 6.97 -18.57
N ARG A 84 1.01 7.74 -17.59
CA ARG A 84 0.99 9.20 -17.63
C ARG A 84 1.90 9.75 -18.71
N GLU A 85 3.08 9.18 -18.87
CA GLU A 85 4.02 9.54 -19.93
C GLU A 85 3.43 9.26 -21.32
N ALA A 86 2.86 8.07 -21.52
CA ALA A 86 2.19 7.69 -22.77
C ALA A 86 1.01 8.63 -23.10
N ILE A 87 0.24 9.05 -22.10
CA ILE A 87 -0.85 10.02 -22.27
C ILE A 87 -0.31 11.42 -22.59
N ALA A 88 0.79 11.83 -21.95
CA ALA A 88 1.42 13.13 -22.23
C ALA A 88 1.96 13.19 -23.66
N LEU A 89 2.53 12.09 -24.15
CA LEU A 89 3.11 11.99 -25.49
C LEU A 89 2.04 11.87 -26.59
N HIS A 90 1.05 11.03 -26.39
CA HIS A 90 0.08 10.64 -27.43
C HIS A 90 -1.32 11.22 -27.23
N GLY A 91 -1.56 11.93 -26.14
CA GLY A 91 -2.88 12.46 -25.82
C GLY A 91 -3.84 11.41 -25.24
N ARG A 92 -5.00 11.84 -24.76
CA ARG A 92 -6.06 10.98 -24.21
C ARG A 92 -6.87 10.26 -25.26
N THR A 93 -6.85 10.77 -26.49
CA THR A 93 -7.52 10.23 -27.66
C THR A 93 -6.59 10.28 -28.85
N TYR A 94 -6.80 9.41 -29.80
CA TYR A 94 -6.09 9.43 -31.08
C TYR A 94 -7.07 9.24 -32.24
N GLU A 95 -6.67 9.72 -33.40
CA GLU A 95 -7.45 9.61 -34.61
C GLU A 95 -7.03 8.40 -35.43
N THR A 96 -8.00 7.74 -36.00
CA THR A 96 -7.80 6.65 -36.97
C THR A 96 -8.76 6.86 -38.12
N PHE A 97 -8.44 6.31 -39.29
CA PHE A 97 -9.27 6.34 -40.48
C PHE A 97 -9.80 4.94 -40.76
N GLY A 98 -11.09 4.78 -40.81
CA GLY A 98 -11.75 3.53 -41.19
C GLY A 98 -12.56 3.69 -42.50
N PRO A 99 -13.23 2.62 -42.96
CA PRO A 99 -14.05 2.66 -44.21
C PRO A 99 -15.12 3.73 -44.19
N ALA A 100 -15.62 4.10 -43.03
CA ALA A 100 -16.64 5.13 -42.82
C ALA A 100 -16.07 6.56 -42.54
N GLY A 101 -14.74 6.75 -42.68
CA GLY A 101 -14.07 8.03 -42.46
C GLY A 101 -13.29 8.11 -41.17
N ARG A 102 -13.13 9.33 -40.66
CA ARG A 102 -12.36 9.67 -39.46
C ARG A 102 -13.06 9.13 -38.20
N LEU A 103 -12.28 8.45 -37.34
CA LEU A 103 -12.72 7.89 -36.05
C LEU A 103 -11.80 8.41 -34.94
N ILE A 104 -12.37 8.86 -33.83
CA ILE A 104 -11.65 9.24 -32.62
C ILE A 104 -11.76 8.07 -31.64
N LYS A 105 -10.61 7.53 -31.21
CA LYS A 105 -10.54 6.43 -30.24
C LYS A 105 -9.87 6.89 -28.96
N GLY A 106 -10.27 6.31 -27.82
CA GLY A 106 -9.60 6.52 -26.55
C GLY A 106 -8.21 5.87 -26.54
N ASN A 107 -7.24 6.57 -25.97
CA ASN A 107 -5.90 6.01 -25.76
C ASN A 107 -5.99 4.88 -24.70
N PRO A 108 -5.51 3.66 -24.99
CA PRO A 108 -5.51 2.54 -24.03
C PRO A 108 -4.80 2.88 -22.72
N ALA A 109 -3.77 3.72 -22.74
CA ALA A 109 -3.05 4.18 -21.55
C ALA A 109 -3.96 4.87 -20.51
N VAL A 110 -5.08 5.48 -20.95
CA VAL A 110 -6.07 6.05 -20.01
C VAL A 110 -6.76 4.98 -19.19
N THR A 111 -7.06 3.83 -19.79
CA THR A 111 -7.69 2.70 -19.11
C THR A 111 -6.69 2.00 -18.18
N GLN A 112 -5.45 1.81 -18.65
CA GLN A 112 -4.35 1.25 -17.85
C GLN A 112 -4.08 2.13 -16.62
N LEU A 113 -3.97 3.45 -16.79
CA LEU A 113 -3.79 4.41 -15.69
C LEU A 113 -4.90 4.26 -14.61
N ARG A 114 -6.16 4.18 -15.03
CA ARG A 114 -7.28 4.01 -14.08
C ARG A 114 -7.22 2.69 -13.33
N ALA A 115 -6.86 1.60 -14.02
CA ALA A 115 -6.72 0.30 -13.41
C ALA A 115 -5.56 0.27 -12.39
N ALA A 116 -4.39 0.78 -12.78
CA ALA A 116 -3.23 0.89 -11.92
C ALA A 116 -3.48 1.79 -10.69
N ASP A 117 -4.11 2.96 -10.87
CA ASP A 117 -4.46 3.88 -9.79
C ASP A 117 -5.43 3.25 -8.77
N SER A 118 -6.41 2.49 -9.25
CA SER A 118 -7.35 1.77 -8.38
C SER A 118 -6.65 0.70 -7.52
N GLN A 119 -5.73 -0.07 -8.12
CA GLN A 119 -4.94 -1.09 -7.42
C GLN A 119 -3.95 -0.42 -6.45
N PHE A 120 -3.26 0.62 -6.89
CA PHE A 120 -2.34 1.40 -6.07
C PHE A 120 -3.02 1.93 -4.81
N LYS A 121 -4.20 2.54 -4.96
CA LYS A 121 -5.01 3.01 -3.82
C LYS A 121 -5.38 1.88 -2.86
N ALA A 122 -5.71 0.69 -3.36
CA ALA A 122 -6.02 -0.45 -2.51
C ALA A 122 -4.80 -0.87 -1.67
N TYR A 123 -3.61 -0.97 -2.28
CA TYR A 123 -2.37 -1.27 -1.55
C TYR A 123 -1.98 -0.18 -0.56
N LEU A 124 -2.14 1.11 -0.90
CA LEU A 124 -1.91 2.20 0.04
C LEU A 124 -2.76 2.06 1.32
N ILE A 125 -4.01 1.59 1.17
CA ILE A 125 -4.90 1.35 2.31
C ILE A 125 -4.42 0.15 3.13
N GLU A 126 -4.04 -0.95 2.48
CA GLU A 126 -3.55 -2.16 3.15
C GLU A 126 -2.28 -1.87 3.98
N PHE A 127 -1.34 -1.08 3.46
CA PHE A 127 -0.12 -0.66 4.15
C PHE A 127 -0.31 0.51 5.14
N GLY A 128 -1.54 1.02 5.31
CA GLY A 128 -1.79 2.14 6.21
C GLY A 128 -1.24 3.48 5.75
N LEU A 129 -0.93 3.64 4.46
CA LEU A 129 -0.32 4.86 3.90
C LEU A 129 -1.32 6.00 3.67
N THR A 130 -2.62 5.75 3.84
CA THR A 130 -3.64 6.80 3.80
C THR A 130 -3.98 7.32 5.21
N PRO A 131 -4.38 8.59 5.39
CA PRO A 131 -4.75 9.13 6.70
C PRO A 131 -5.81 8.29 7.43
N ALA A 132 -6.85 7.84 6.73
CA ALA A 132 -7.91 7.03 7.30
C ALA A 132 -7.44 5.59 7.64
N ALA A 133 -6.43 5.07 6.96
CA ALA A 133 -5.88 3.76 7.25
C ALA A 133 -4.88 3.82 8.41
N ARG A 134 -4.08 4.90 8.52
CA ARG A 134 -3.12 5.10 9.62
C ARG A 134 -3.76 5.05 11.00
N SER A 135 -4.95 5.60 11.16
CA SER A 135 -5.68 5.50 12.43
C SER A 135 -6.03 4.07 12.86
N LYS A 136 -5.82 3.08 11.99
CA LYS A 136 -6.06 1.65 12.24
C LYS A 136 -4.76 0.86 12.38
N VAL A 137 -3.62 1.46 12.09
CA VAL A 137 -2.29 0.88 12.28
C VAL A 137 -1.86 1.24 13.69
N ASN A 138 -1.65 0.23 14.52
CA ASN A 138 -1.05 0.41 15.84
C ASN A 138 0.45 0.16 15.70
N GLU A 139 1.26 1.09 16.16
CA GLU A 139 2.68 0.83 16.41
C GLU A 139 2.79 -0.20 17.53
N GLU A 140 3.57 -1.26 17.34
CA GLU A 140 3.97 -2.09 18.47
C GLU A 140 4.86 -1.19 19.38
N PRO A 141 4.54 -1.08 20.70
CA PRO A 141 5.41 -0.36 21.61
C PRO A 141 6.80 -1.00 21.57
N ASP A 142 7.83 -0.18 21.49
CA ASP A 142 9.19 -0.66 21.70
C ASP A 142 9.24 -1.34 23.06
N GLY A 143 9.87 -2.51 23.11
CA GLY A 143 10.15 -3.20 24.39
C GLY A 143 11.15 -2.44 25.30
N ASP A 144 11.56 -1.24 24.89
CA ASP A 144 12.25 -0.28 25.72
C ASP A 144 11.19 0.72 26.24
N GLU A 145 10.68 0.47 27.44
CA GLU A 145 9.87 1.39 28.21
C GLU A 145 10.68 2.65 28.55
N GLY A 146 10.92 3.47 27.54
CA GLY A 146 11.33 4.84 27.70
C GLY A 146 10.18 5.57 28.42
N LYS A 147 10.37 5.82 29.71
CA LYS A 147 9.49 6.59 30.58
C LYS A 147 8.88 7.76 29.81
N ASP A 148 7.54 7.79 29.75
CA ASP A 148 6.79 8.90 29.17
C ASP A 148 7.35 10.22 29.69
N PRO A 149 7.93 11.10 28.85
CA PRO A 149 8.49 12.36 29.30
C PRO A 149 7.51 13.23 30.07
N LEU A 150 6.21 13.00 29.89
CA LEU A 150 5.13 13.74 30.59
C LEU A 150 4.90 13.25 32.01
N GLN A 151 5.28 12.01 32.37
CA GLN A 151 5.20 11.55 33.77
C GLN A 151 6.16 12.30 34.71
N GLN A 152 7.20 12.94 34.17
CA GLN A 152 8.11 13.78 34.96
C GLN A 152 7.50 15.12 35.39
N TYR A 153 6.40 15.55 34.73
CA TYR A 153 5.77 16.85 34.99
C TYR A 153 4.47 16.78 35.78
N PHE A 154 3.87 15.59 35.97
CA PHE A 154 2.58 15.37 36.62
C PHE A 154 2.62 14.32 37.75
N GLY A 155 3.81 13.94 38.20
CA GLY A 155 4.01 13.07 39.37
C GLY A 155 4.12 13.82 40.67
#